data_20094391623213e8e68871231fd09d20
#
_entry.id   20094391623213e8e68871231fd09d20
#
_cell.length_a   1.000
_cell.length_b   1.000
_cell.length_c   1.000
_cell.angle_alpha   90.00
_cell.angle_beta   90.00
_cell.angle_gamma   90.00
#
_symmetry.space_group_name_H-M   'P 1'
#
loop_
_entity.id
_entity.type
_entity.pdbx_description
1 polymer ?
#
loop_
_entity_poly.entity_id
_entity_poly.type
_entity_poly.pdbx_seq_one_letter_code
_entity_poly.pdbx_strand_id
1 'polypeptide(L)'
;MIDNDQYGQDWAMGQADQPKILTPALCRAARGLLDWTQSDLADQSGVSRSTIRDYEGSRHDVHRATEAQMRLAFEDGGVVFIVTESGNIGICPKHCLSAD
;
A
#
# COMPACT_ATOMS: atom_id res chain seq x y z
N MET A 1 2.27 28.38 -10.60
CA MET A 1 2.33 27.55 -10.24
C MET A 1 2.23 26.88 -10.40
N ILE A 2 2.18 27.22 -10.60
CA ILE A 2 2.31 26.29 -10.28
C ILE A 2 2.11 25.58 -10.61
N ASP A 3 2.12 26.16 -10.88
CA ASP A 3 2.11 25.09 -10.71
C ASP A 3 1.91 24.44 -10.92
N ASN A 4 1.86 25.06 -11.41
CA ASN A 4 1.83 24.10 -11.14
C ASN A 4 1.89 23.45 -11.29
N ASP A 5 1.85 24.23 -11.42
CA ASP A 5 2.05 23.45 -11.06
C ASP A 5 2.14 22.94 -11.04
N GLN A 6 2.13 23.42 -10.94
CA GLN A 6 2.36 22.86 -10.45
C GLN A 6 2.21 22.42 -10.06
N TYR A 7 2.08 23.18 -10.23
CA TYR A 7 2.13 22.47 -9.49
C TYR A 7 2.20 21.93 -9.08
N GLY A 8 1.84 22.54 -9.20
CA GLY A 8 2.07 22.12 -8.42
C GLY A 8 2.32 21.68 -8.12
N GLN A 9 2.48 21.88 -7.63
CA GLN A 9 2.88 21.35 -7.01
C GLN A 9 3.05 20.93 -6.30
N ASP A 10 3.11 21.36 -6.11
CA ASP A 10 3.45 20.79 -5.28
C ASP A 10 3.06 20.50 -4.62
N TRP A 11 2.74 20.94 -4.54
CA TRP A 11 2.50 20.46 -3.83
C TRP A 11 2.50 19.74 -3.68
N ALA A 12 1.53 20.46 -3.57
CA ALA A 12 1.84 19.43 -3.33
C ALA A 12 2.86 18.91 -3.80
N MET A 13 3.38 19.15 -3.80
CA MET A 13 4.43 18.59 -4.06
C MET A 13 5.00 17.63 -3.21
N GLY A 14 5.04 17.62 -2.18
CA GLY A 14 5.60 16.63 -1.35
C GLY A 14 5.07 15.26 -1.60
N GLN A 15 3.87 15.19 -2.10
CA GLN A 15 3.24 13.92 -2.42
C GLN A 15 4.02 13.14 -3.47
N ALA A 16 4.53 13.86 -4.44
CA ALA A 16 5.22 13.22 -5.54
C ALA A 16 6.51 12.55 -5.09
N ASP A 17 7.07 13.00 -3.99
CA ASP A 17 8.36 12.51 -3.54
C ASP A 17 8.26 11.40 -2.52
N GLN A 18 7.07 11.08 -2.07
CA GLN A 18 6.91 10.03 -1.08
C GLN A 18 7.09 8.66 -1.71
N PRO A 19 7.91 7.82 -1.11
CA PRO A 19 8.07 6.46 -1.64
C PRO A 19 6.81 5.65 -1.40
N LYS A 20 6.60 4.66 -2.24
CA LYS A 20 5.53 3.71 -2.02
C LYS A 20 5.90 2.86 -0.81
N ILE A 21 4.95 2.67 0.08
CA ILE A 21 5.16 1.86 1.27
C ILE A 21 5.03 0.38 0.95
N LEU A 22 4.06 0.05 0.10
CA LEU A 22 3.78 -1.33 -0.22
C LEU A 22 4.81 -1.85 -1.24
N THR A 23 5.22 -3.08 -1.06
CA THR A 23 6.04 -3.81 -2.02
C THR A 23 5.30 -5.11 -2.37
N PRO A 24 5.69 -5.79 -3.45
CA PRO A 24 5.06 -7.08 -3.73
C PRO A 24 5.15 -8.06 -2.57
N ALA A 25 6.28 -8.12 -1.89
CA ALA A 25 6.45 -9.02 -0.75
C ALA A 25 5.55 -8.61 0.42
N LEU A 26 5.47 -7.31 0.69
CA LEU A 26 4.60 -6.84 1.77
C LEU A 26 3.13 -7.04 1.43
N CYS A 27 2.78 -6.94 0.15
CA CYS A 27 1.41 -7.21 -0.28
C CYS A 27 1.03 -8.66 0.04
N ARG A 28 1.89 -9.60 -0.32
CA ARG A 28 1.64 -11.01 -0.01
C ARG A 28 1.58 -11.24 1.50
N ALA A 29 2.49 -10.60 2.23
CA ALA A 29 2.53 -10.75 3.69
C ALA A 29 1.29 -10.18 4.35
N ALA A 30 0.83 -9.03 3.90
CA ALA A 30 -0.37 -8.41 4.45
C ALA A 30 -1.59 -9.28 4.19
N ARG A 31 -1.68 -9.85 2.98
CA ARG A 31 -2.75 -10.80 2.71
C ARG A 31 -2.67 -11.99 3.66
N GLY A 32 -1.45 -12.46 3.91
CA GLY A 32 -1.28 -13.57 4.84
C GLY A 32 -1.74 -13.23 6.25
N LEU A 33 -1.46 -12.02 6.71
CA LEU A 33 -1.91 -11.59 8.04
C LEU A 33 -3.43 -11.60 8.16
N LEU A 34 -4.12 -11.24 7.09
CA LEU A 34 -5.58 -11.15 7.09
C LEU A 34 -6.25 -12.42 6.58
N ASP A 35 -5.46 -13.38 6.15
CA ASP A 35 -5.98 -14.62 5.54
C ASP A 35 -6.82 -14.31 4.30
N TRP A 36 -6.37 -13.35 3.52
CA TRP A 36 -7.05 -12.92 2.30
C TRP A 36 -6.43 -13.58 1.08
N THR A 37 -7.30 -13.97 0.15
CA THR A 37 -6.87 -14.35 -1.19
C THR A 37 -6.64 -13.10 -2.03
N GLN A 38 -6.07 -13.27 -3.22
CA GLN A 38 -5.97 -12.14 -4.15
C GLN A 38 -7.35 -11.61 -4.53
N SER A 39 -8.33 -12.49 -4.63
CA SER A 39 -9.71 -12.06 -4.91
C SER A 39 -10.28 -11.24 -3.77
N ASP A 40 -9.99 -11.63 -2.53
CA ASP A 40 -10.43 -10.83 -1.38
C ASP A 40 -9.84 -9.43 -1.43
N LEU A 41 -8.56 -9.32 -1.72
CA LEU A 41 -7.92 -8.00 -1.83
C LEU A 41 -8.53 -7.20 -2.98
N ALA A 42 -8.81 -7.86 -4.11
CA ALA A 42 -9.45 -7.17 -5.23
C ALA A 42 -10.79 -6.59 -4.82
N ASP A 43 -11.60 -7.38 -4.11
CA ASP A 43 -12.90 -6.91 -3.64
C ASP A 43 -12.79 -5.74 -2.66
N GLN A 44 -11.83 -5.82 -1.76
CA GLN A 44 -11.68 -4.80 -0.71
C GLN A 44 -11.04 -3.53 -1.24
N SER A 45 -10.17 -3.64 -2.22
CA SER A 45 -9.40 -2.48 -2.71
C SER A 45 -9.99 -1.83 -3.95
N GLY A 46 -10.82 -2.56 -4.68
CA GLY A 46 -11.30 -2.09 -5.98
C GLY A 46 -10.28 -2.25 -7.09
N VAL A 47 -9.16 -2.90 -6.82
CA VAL A 47 -8.12 -3.15 -7.82
C VAL A 47 -8.37 -4.53 -8.43
N SER A 48 -8.21 -4.66 -9.74
CA SER A 48 -8.51 -5.94 -10.39
C SER A 48 -7.55 -7.03 -9.89
N ARG A 49 -8.07 -8.25 -9.86
CA ARG A 49 -7.28 -9.38 -9.41
C ARG A 49 -6.06 -9.61 -10.31
N SER A 50 -6.20 -9.38 -11.60
CA SER A 50 -5.07 -9.57 -12.52
C SER A 50 -3.96 -8.56 -12.25
N THR A 51 -4.32 -7.33 -11.90
CA THR A 51 -3.35 -6.31 -11.53
C THR A 51 -2.61 -6.73 -10.26
N ILE A 52 -3.34 -7.22 -9.27
CA ILE A 52 -2.74 -7.68 -8.02
C ILE A 52 -1.79 -8.85 -8.30
N ARG A 53 -2.23 -9.82 -9.10
CA ARG A 53 -1.40 -10.97 -9.43
C ARG A 53 -0.09 -10.55 -10.08
N ASP A 54 -0.16 -9.66 -11.05
CA ASP A 54 1.04 -9.23 -11.76
C ASP A 54 1.95 -8.41 -10.86
N TYR A 55 1.37 -7.60 -10.00
CA TYR A 55 2.13 -6.82 -9.04
C TYR A 55 2.85 -7.72 -8.05
N GLU A 56 2.15 -8.68 -7.46
CA GLU A 56 2.75 -9.57 -6.47
C GLU A 56 3.80 -10.47 -7.08
N GLY A 57 3.67 -10.76 -8.37
CA GLY A 57 4.67 -11.54 -9.10
C GLY A 57 5.80 -10.71 -9.64
N SER A 58 5.82 -9.43 -9.34
CA SER A 58 6.84 -8.47 -9.80
C SER A 58 6.91 -8.34 -11.31
N ARG A 59 5.79 -8.60 -11.99
CA ARG A 59 5.74 -8.45 -13.45
C ARG A 59 5.51 -7.01 -13.84
N HIS A 60 4.68 -6.31 -13.09
CA HIS A 60 4.34 -4.92 -13.34
C HIS A 60 4.26 -4.20 -12.02
N ASP A 61 4.73 -2.97 -12.02
CA ASP A 61 4.51 -2.09 -10.90
C ASP A 61 3.13 -1.45 -11.05
N VAL A 62 2.68 -0.77 -10.02
CA VAL A 62 1.40 -0.08 -10.04
C VAL A 62 1.63 1.39 -9.75
N HIS A 63 0.68 2.21 -10.21
CA HIS A 63 0.72 3.64 -9.92
C HIS A 63 0.48 3.87 -8.43
N ARG A 64 0.89 5.05 -7.96
CA ARG A 64 0.72 5.41 -6.55
C ARG A 64 -0.72 5.31 -6.11
N ALA A 65 -1.65 5.74 -6.97
CA ALA A 65 -3.07 5.67 -6.61
C ALA A 65 -3.52 4.24 -6.39
N THR A 66 -3.07 3.31 -7.24
CA THR A 66 -3.41 1.91 -7.10
C THR A 66 -2.78 1.32 -5.86
N GLU A 67 -1.49 1.64 -5.62
CA GLU A 67 -0.81 1.18 -4.41
C GLU A 67 -1.54 1.68 -3.17
N ALA A 68 -1.97 2.94 -3.19
CA ALA A 68 -2.69 3.51 -2.05
C ALA A 68 -4.03 2.80 -1.82
N GLN A 69 -4.72 2.44 -2.89
CA GLN A 69 -5.98 1.70 -2.76
C GLN A 69 -5.76 0.35 -2.08
N MET A 70 -4.71 -0.36 -2.47
CA MET A 70 -4.39 -1.64 -1.86
C MET A 70 -3.97 -1.46 -0.41
N ARG A 71 -3.10 -0.48 -0.15
CA ARG A 71 -2.63 -0.23 1.21
C ARG A 71 -3.79 0.14 2.14
N LEU A 72 -4.68 1.01 1.68
CA LEU A 72 -5.83 1.40 2.50
C LEU A 72 -6.74 0.21 2.79
N ALA A 73 -6.92 -0.68 1.81
CA ALA A 73 -7.71 -1.88 2.03
C ALA A 73 -7.11 -2.74 3.14
N PHE A 74 -5.78 -2.88 3.14
CA PHE A 74 -5.10 -3.62 4.21
C PHE A 74 -5.29 -2.92 5.55
N GLU A 75 -5.11 -1.61 5.58
CA GLU A 75 -5.27 -0.86 6.83
C GLU A 75 -6.68 -0.98 7.38
N ASP A 76 -7.67 -0.87 6.51
CA ASP A 76 -9.07 -1.06 6.92
C ASP A 76 -9.31 -2.47 7.42
N GLY A 77 -8.61 -3.44 6.88
CA GLY A 77 -8.72 -4.83 7.29
C GLY A 77 -8.00 -5.17 8.59
N GLY A 78 -7.15 -4.27 9.07
CA GLY A 78 -6.48 -4.47 10.33
C GLY A 78 -4.96 -4.64 10.26
N VAL A 79 -4.34 -4.23 9.17
CA VAL A 79 -2.88 -4.25 9.04
C VAL A 79 -2.33 -2.88 9.37
N VAL A 80 -1.27 -2.82 10.15
CA VAL A 80 -0.56 -1.58 10.45
C VAL A 80 0.80 -1.65 9.76
N PHE A 81 1.13 -0.61 8.99
CA PHE A 81 2.42 -0.49 8.35
C PHE A 81 3.32 0.35 9.23
N ILE A 82 4.51 -0.14 9.50
CA ILE A 82 5.46 0.50 10.40
C ILE A 82 6.70 0.86 9.61
N VAL A 83 7.14 2.11 9.75
CA VAL A 83 8.38 2.56 9.13
C VAL A 83 9.38 2.83 10.25
N THR A 84 10.51 2.15 10.22
CA THR A 84 11.54 2.32 11.23
C THR A 84 12.37 3.56 10.93
N GLU A 85 13.19 3.96 11.88
CA GLU A 85 14.08 5.10 11.68
C GLU A 85 15.05 4.88 10.54
N SER A 86 15.42 3.63 10.31
CA SER A 86 16.35 3.30 9.23
C SER A 86 15.65 3.20 7.88
N GLY A 87 14.33 3.40 7.84
CA GLY A 87 13.59 3.37 6.59
C GLY A 87 13.05 2.01 6.20
N ASN A 88 13.21 1.01 7.06
CA ASN A 88 12.63 -0.31 6.79
C ASN A 88 11.14 -0.29 7.08
N ILE A 89 10.39 -1.08 6.33
CA ILE A 89 8.94 -1.13 6.46
C ILE A 89 8.56 -2.52 6.92
N GLY A 90 7.77 -2.56 7.99
CA GLY A 90 7.23 -3.80 8.49
C GLY A 90 5.72 -3.72 8.58
N ILE A 91 5.11 -4.83 8.91
CA ILE A 91 3.67 -4.90 9.10
C ILE A 91 3.37 -5.69 10.36
N CYS A 92 2.24 -5.37 10.97
CA CYS A 92 1.74 -6.19 12.06
C CYS A 92 0.22 -6.07 12.10
N PRO A 93 -0.44 -7.04 12.74
CA PRO A 93 -1.89 -6.93 12.94
C PRO A 93 -2.19 -5.80 13.91
N LYS A 94 -3.27 -5.09 13.64
CA LYS A 94 -3.65 -3.94 14.45
C LYS A 94 -3.85 -4.30 15.90
N HIS A 95 -4.44 -5.47 16.18
CA HIS A 95 -4.73 -5.85 17.54
C HIS A 95 -3.47 -6.13 18.36
N CYS A 96 -2.35 -6.37 17.71
CA CYS A 96 -1.09 -6.54 18.44
C CYS A 96 -0.62 -5.24 19.06
N LEU A 97 -0.93 -4.11 18.41
CA LEU A 97 -0.52 -2.82 18.92
C LEU A 97 -1.41 -2.34 20.05
N SER A 98 -2.64 -2.82 20.09
CA SER A 98 -3.60 -2.40 21.10
C SER A 98 -3.67 -3.39 22.26
N ALA A 99 -2.75 -4.35 22.32
CA ALA A 99 -2.72 -5.32 23.41
C ALA A 99 -2.39 -4.61 24.72
N ASP A 100 -3.14 -4.87 25.72
CA ASP A 100 -2.95 -4.24 27.03
C ASP A 100 -2.98 -5.26 28.10
#